data_08b7bacc471eb0c0800133088afa601a
#
_entry.id   08b7bacc471eb0c0800133088afa601a
#
_cell.length_a   1.000
_cell.length_b   1.000
_cell.length_c   1.000
_cell.angle_alpha   90.00
_cell.angle_beta   90.00
_cell.angle_gamma   90.00
#
_symmetry.space_group_name_H-M   'P 1'
#
loop_
_entity.id
_entity.type
_entity.pdbx_description
1 polymer ?
#
loop_
_entity_poly.entity_id
_entity_poly.type
_entity_poly.pdbx_seq_one_letter_code
_entity_poly.pdbx_strand_id
1 'polypeptide(L)'
;MKVVIASDIHGAADYCEKLMQVIEEEQPKYVLLLGDLLYHGPRNDLPADYAPKRVIEMLNSISDKVIAVRGNCEAEVDQMVLDFPCMADYNILFDKDPNTGKQFTIFFTHGHVFGPGIHNSVDKWPQTPGMDAFVYGHTHRKVNMQSADHPEVTVFNPGSVGIPKDGTHSCGIYEDGEFRHVILGE
;
A
#
# COMPACT_ATOMS: atom_id res chain seq x y z
N MET A 1 -11.91 -11.92 -3.39
CA MET A 1 -10.65 -11.98 -4.19
C MET A 1 -9.44 -11.75 -3.31
N LYS A 2 -8.23 -12.20 -3.75
CA LYS A 2 -6.99 -11.96 -2.99
C LYS A 2 -6.19 -10.80 -3.58
N VAL A 3 -5.67 -9.92 -2.70
CA VAL A 3 -4.88 -8.74 -3.06
C VAL A 3 -3.70 -8.61 -2.10
N VAL A 4 -2.49 -8.39 -2.63
CA VAL A 4 -1.33 -7.97 -1.81
C VAL A 4 -1.27 -6.45 -1.80
N ILE A 5 -0.98 -5.87 -0.63
CA ILE A 5 -0.98 -4.43 -0.39
C ILE A 5 0.40 -4.04 0.16
N ALA A 6 1.11 -3.15 -0.53
CA ALA A 6 2.42 -2.68 -0.11
C ALA A 6 2.53 -1.17 -0.18
N SER A 7 3.36 -0.59 0.69
CA SER A 7 3.58 0.85 0.81
C SER A 7 4.99 1.16 1.26
N ASP A 8 5.46 2.37 0.93
CA ASP A 8 6.67 2.94 1.52
C ASP A 8 7.89 2.02 1.34
N ILE A 9 8.14 1.61 0.07
CA ILE A 9 9.30 0.79 -0.32
C ILE A 9 10.59 1.61 -0.27
N HIS A 10 10.51 2.90 -0.67
CA HIS A 10 11.61 3.86 -0.60
C HIS A 10 12.93 3.36 -1.22
N GLY A 11 12.85 2.56 -2.28
CA GLY A 11 14.03 2.04 -2.98
C GLY A 11 14.79 0.92 -2.26
N ALA A 12 14.25 0.36 -1.17
CA ALA A 12 14.82 -0.78 -0.44
C ALA A 12 14.66 -2.07 -1.24
N ALA A 13 15.70 -2.46 -1.97
CA ALA A 13 15.63 -3.57 -2.92
C ALA A 13 15.58 -4.94 -2.24
N ASP A 14 16.29 -5.13 -1.13
CA ASP A 14 16.29 -6.36 -0.34
C ASP A 14 14.89 -6.71 0.20
N TYR A 15 14.16 -5.72 0.73
CA TYR A 15 12.79 -5.93 1.21
C TYR A 15 11.76 -5.96 0.07
N CYS A 16 12.04 -5.29 -1.05
CA CYS A 16 11.24 -5.46 -2.26
C CYS A 16 11.35 -6.89 -2.81
N GLU A 17 12.52 -7.54 -2.76
CA GLU A 17 12.68 -8.97 -3.11
C GLU A 17 11.82 -9.88 -2.22
N LYS A 18 11.75 -9.62 -0.91
CA LYS A 18 10.89 -10.37 0.01
C LYS A 18 9.40 -10.13 -0.28
N LEU A 19 9.03 -8.90 -0.65
CA LEU A 19 7.68 -8.60 -1.12
C LEU A 19 7.35 -9.40 -2.39
N MET A 20 8.28 -9.50 -3.34
CA MET A 20 8.08 -10.30 -4.55
C MET A 20 7.88 -11.79 -4.23
N GLN A 21 8.58 -12.34 -3.23
CA GLN A 21 8.37 -13.71 -2.76
C GLN A 21 6.95 -13.91 -2.21
N VAL A 22 6.45 -12.97 -1.38
CA VAL A 22 5.06 -13.01 -0.90
C VAL A 22 4.06 -12.95 -2.05
N ILE A 23 4.31 -12.10 -3.05
CA ILE A 23 3.44 -12.01 -4.24
C ILE A 23 3.43 -13.34 -5.02
N GLU A 24 4.59 -13.98 -5.16
CA GLU A 24 4.69 -15.29 -5.80
C GLU A 24 3.97 -16.40 -5.01
N GLU A 25 4.12 -16.43 -3.68
CA GLU A 25 3.47 -17.41 -2.82
C GLU A 25 1.94 -17.24 -2.76
N GLU A 26 1.47 -16.00 -2.62
CA GLU A 26 0.05 -15.69 -2.43
C GLU A 26 -0.75 -15.68 -3.72
N GLN A 27 -0.12 -15.57 -4.89
CA GLN A 27 -0.76 -15.53 -6.21
C GLN A 27 -1.95 -14.57 -6.27
N PRO A 28 -1.78 -13.28 -5.90
CA PRO A 28 -2.89 -12.35 -5.84
C PRO A 28 -3.46 -12.03 -7.22
N LYS A 29 -4.72 -11.63 -7.26
CA LYS A 29 -5.34 -11.06 -8.45
C LYS A 29 -4.78 -9.68 -8.77
N TYR A 30 -4.55 -8.86 -7.73
CA TYR A 30 -3.97 -7.52 -7.84
C TYR A 30 -2.92 -7.28 -6.76
N VAL A 31 -2.01 -6.36 -7.05
CA VAL A 31 -1.04 -5.79 -6.10
C VAL A 31 -1.35 -4.30 -5.99
N LEU A 32 -1.77 -3.84 -4.80
CA LEU A 32 -1.95 -2.42 -4.53
C LEU A 32 -0.65 -1.83 -4.01
N LEU A 33 -0.12 -0.85 -4.72
CA LEU A 33 1.05 -0.08 -4.29
C LEU A 33 0.58 1.31 -3.83
N LEU A 34 0.77 1.59 -2.54
CA LEU A 34 0.23 2.80 -1.92
C LEU A 34 1.18 4.00 -2.00
N GLY A 35 2.21 3.95 -2.84
CA GLY A 35 3.14 5.05 -3.08
C GLY A 35 4.41 5.02 -2.24
N ASP A 36 5.25 6.04 -2.41
CA ASP A 36 6.60 6.17 -1.89
C ASP A 36 7.48 4.96 -2.28
N LEU A 37 7.55 4.68 -3.61
CA LEU A 37 8.13 3.45 -4.15
C LEU A 37 9.64 3.53 -4.31
N LEU A 38 10.17 4.61 -4.90
CA LEU A 38 11.56 4.66 -5.37
C LEU A 38 12.45 5.59 -4.54
N TYR A 39 11.98 6.78 -4.19
CA TYR A 39 12.76 7.79 -3.49
C TYR A 39 12.65 7.62 -1.96
N HIS A 40 13.81 7.65 -1.27
CA HIS A 40 13.86 7.49 0.19
C HIS A 40 13.20 8.65 0.96
N GLY A 41 13.03 9.82 0.32
CA GLY A 41 12.53 11.03 0.95
C GLY A 41 13.61 11.77 1.76
N PRO A 42 13.57 13.13 1.81
CA PRO A 42 14.65 13.93 2.40
C PRO A 42 14.72 13.85 3.95
N ARG A 43 13.70 13.25 4.58
CA ARG A 43 13.61 13.12 6.04
C ARG A 43 14.05 11.77 6.58
N ASN A 44 14.33 10.81 5.69
CA ASN A 44 14.70 9.45 6.07
C ASN A 44 16.18 9.19 5.73
N ASP A 45 16.83 8.36 6.52
CA ASP A 45 18.10 7.77 6.12
C ASP A 45 17.89 6.81 4.94
N LEU A 46 18.95 6.57 4.18
CA LEU A 46 18.90 5.59 3.09
C LEU A 46 18.69 4.18 3.65
N PRO A 47 17.80 3.39 3.07
CA PRO A 47 17.76 1.96 3.33
C PRO A 47 19.11 1.30 3.11
N ALA A 48 19.39 0.22 3.82
CA ALA A 48 20.69 -0.47 3.75
C ALA A 48 21.02 -0.94 2.32
N ASP A 49 20.04 -1.45 1.58
CA ASP A 49 20.14 -1.83 0.16
C ASP A 49 19.30 -0.88 -0.71
N TYR A 50 19.66 0.42 -0.68
CA TYR A 50 19.00 1.43 -1.51
C TYR A 50 19.41 1.25 -2.99
N ALA A 51 18.55 0.62 -3.77
CA ALA A 51 18.79 0.32 -5.18
C ALA A 51 17.49 0.51 -6.01
N PRO A 52 17.04 1.76 -6.24
CA PRO A 52 15.77 2.04 -6.90
C PRO A 52 15.68 1.44 -8.31
N LYS A 53 16.77 1.27 -9.06
CA LYS A 53 16.73 0.60 -10.37
C LYS A 53 16.33 -0.87 -10.26
N ARG A 54 16.78 -1.58 -9.23
CA ARG A 54 16.34 -2.97 -8.98
C ARG A 54 14.87 -3.02 -8.58
N VAL A 55 14.41 -2.06 -7.77
CA VAL A 55 12.99 -1.94 -7.42
C VAL A 55 12.13 -1.71 -8.68
N ILE A 56 12.55 -0.83 -9.59
CA ILE A 56 11.88 -0.61 -10.89
C ILE A 56 11.75 -1.92 -11.67
N GLU A 57 12.84 -2.67 -11.83
CA GLU A 57 12.86 -3.95 -12.54
C GLU A 57 11.87 -4.96 -11.93
N MET A 58 11.86 -5.10 -10.60
CA MET A 58 10.95 -5.98 -9.87
C MET A 58 9.49 -5.57 -10.03
N LEU A 59 9.16 -4.30 -9.81
CA LEU A 59 7.78 -3.82 -9.91
C LEU A 59 7.25 -3.86 -11.36
N ASN A 60 8.07 -3.55 -12.36
CA ASN A 60 7.69 -3.65 -13.77
C ASN A 60 7.44 -5.09 -14.20
N SER A 61 8.12 -6.07 -13.58
CA SER A 61 7.89 -7.50 -13.90
C SER A 61 6.48 -8.01 -13.55
N ILE A 62 5.74 -7.27 -12.72
CA ILE A 62 4.36 -7.58 -12.29
C ILE A 62 3.36 -6.49 -12.69
N SER A 63 3.72 -5.60 -13.62
CA SER A 63 2.94 -4.41 -13.98
C SER A 63 1.50 -4.70 -14.39
N ASP A 64 1.25 -5.87 -14.96
CA ASP A 64 -0.09 -6.35 -15.36
C ASP A 64 -1.06 -6.58 -14.18
N LYS A 65 -0.56 -6.71 -12.95
CA LYS A 65 -1.34 -6.90 -11.73
C LYS A 65 -1.38 -5.66 -10.82
N VAL A 66 -0.56 -4.63 -11.13
CA VAL A 66 -0.40 -3.46 -10.25
C VAL A 66 -1.53 -2.45 -10.42
N ILE A 67 -2.06 -1.99 -9.29
CA ILE A 67 -2.86 -0.77 -9.19
C ILE A 67 -2.18 0.13 -8.16
N ALA A 68 -1.65 1.27 -8.62
CA ALA A 68 -0.89 2.15 -7.75
C ALA A 68 -1.56 3.49 -7.51
N VAL A 69 -1.19 4.12 -6.40
CA VAL A 69 -1.46 5.52 -6.08
C VAL A 69 -0.14 6.22 -5.76
N ARG A 70 -0.08 7.54 -5.94
CA ARG A 70 1.13 8.28 -5.62
C ARG A 70 1.24 8.55 -4.12
N GLY A 71 2.45 8.47 -3.61
CA GLY A 71 2.81 9.01 -2.31
C GLY A 71 3.27 10.47 -2.40
N ASN A 72 3.86 10.96 -1.33
CA ASN A 72 4.45 12.29 -1.29
C ASN A 72 5.85 12.37 -1.93
N CYS A 73 6.46 11.23 -2.23
CA CYS A 73 7.78 11.16 -2.86
C CYS A 73 7.73 10.87 -4.36
N GLU A 74 6.59 10.51 -4.94
CA GLU A 74 6.46 10.31 -6.37
C GLU A 74 6.55 11.64 -7.14
N ALA A 75 7.27 11.59 -8.25
CA ALA A 75 7.40 12.67 -9.24
C ALA A 75 7.11 12.14 -10.65
N GLU A 76 6.97 13.04 -11.62
CA GLU A 76 6.74 12.68 -13.02
C GLU A 76 7.81 11.75 -13.58
N VAL A 77 9.03 11.82 -13.05
CA VAL A 77 10.14 10.94 -13.46
C VAL A 77 9.90 9.49 -13.09
N ASP A 78 9.16 9.21 -11.99
CA ASP A 78 8.82 7.85 -11.58
C ASP A 78 7.84 7.23 -12.60
N GLN A 79 6.88 8.01 -13.09
CA GLN A 79 5.98 7.57 -14.16
C GLN A 79 6.70 7.31 -15.50
N MET A 80 7.88 7.88 -15.73
CA MET A 80 8.66 7.62 -16.94
C MET A 80 9.38 6.26 -16.91
N VAL A 81 9.54 5.66 -15.74
CA VAL A 81 10.31 4.43 -15.55
C VAL A 81 9.48 3.25 -15.04
N LEU A 82 8.27 3.52 -14.54
CA LEU A 82 7.31 2.48 -14.11
C LEU A 82 6.31 2.19 -15.23
N ASP A 83 6.10 0.90 -15.51
CA ASP A 83 5.25 0.41 -16.62
C ASP A 83 3.75 0.36 -16.23
N PHE A 84 3.38 1.00 -15.12
CA PHE A 84 2.00 1.12 -14.65
C PHE A 84 1.71 2.55 -14.19
N PRO A 85 0.44 3.03 -14.23
CA PRO A 85 0.06 4.34 -13.72
C PRO A 85 0.35 4.45 -12.20
N CYS A 86 1.11 5.47 -11.78
CA CYS A 86 1.48 5.66 -10.36
C CYS A 86 1.16 7.04 -9.79
N MET A 87 0.45 7.92 -10.53
CA MET A 87 0.27 9.34 -10.17
C MET A 87 -1.16 9.68 -9.69
N ALA A 88 -2.02 8.70 -9.43
CA ALA A 88 -3.35 8.95 -8.89
C ALA A 88 -3.30 9.23 -7.38
N ASP A 89 -4.03 10.25 -6.89
CA ASP A 89 -4.10 10.57 -5.46
C ASP A 89 -4.81 9.48 -4.64
N TYR A 90 -5.76 8.80 -5.25
CA TYR A 90 -6.49 7.67 -4.68
C TYR A 90 -7.04 6.77 -5.79
N ASN A 91 -7.50 5.59 -5.39
CA ASN A 91 -8.23 4.71 -6.26
C ASN A 91 -9.30 3.93 -5.45
N ILE A 92 -10.22 3.27 -6.13
CA ILE A 92 -11.28 2.48 -5.52
C ILE A 92 -11.29 1.09 -6.13
N LEU A 93 -11.24 0.06 -5.29
CA LEU A 93 -11.36 -1.33 -5.70
C LEU A 93 -12.70 -1.88 -5.21
N PHE A 94 -13.40 -2.60 -6.10
CA PHE A 94 -14.65 -3.28 -5.77
C PHE A 94 -14.43 -4.78 -5.74
N ASP A 95 -14.85 -5.39 -4.63
CA ASP A 95 -14.94 -6.84 -4.48
C ASP A 95 -16.39 -7.24 -4.17
N LYS A 96 -16.65 -8.53 -4.13
CA LYS A 96 -17.91 -9.10 -3.66
C LYS A 96 -17.64 -10.07 -2.54
N ASP A 97 -18.37 -9.91 -1.44
CA ASP A 97 -18.41 -10.91 -0.38
C ASP A 97 -18.85 -12.26 -0.98
N PRO A 98 -18.03 -13.30 -0.86
CA PRO A 98 -18.30 -14.60 -1.49
C PRO A 98 -19.55 -15.29 -0.94
N ASN A 99 -19.97 -14.98 0.29
CA ASN A 99 -21.08 -15.61 0.98
C ASN A 99 -22.41 -14.90 0.72
N THR A 100 -22.39 -13.56 0.71
CA THR A 100 -23.60 -12.73 0.60
C THR A 100 -23.80 -12.14 -0.79
N GLY A 101 -22.74 -12.08 -1.61
CA GLY A 101 -22.72 -11.40 -2.89
C GLY A 101 -22.77 -9.86 -2.77
N LYS A 102 -22.75 -9.32 -1.54
CA LYS A 102 -22.72 -7.88 -1.30
C LYS A 102 -21.41 -7.28 -1.80
N GLN A 103 -21.49 -6.11 -2.44
CA GLN A 103 -20.31 -5.37 -2.84
C GLN A 103 -19.50 -4.93 -1.61
N PHE A 104 -18.19 -5.10 -1.68
CA PHE A 104 -17.20 -4.60 -0.72
C PHE A 104 -16.35 -3.54 -1.42
N THR A 105 -16.35 -2.33 -0.89
CA THR A 105 -15.71 -1.16 -1.48
C THR A 105 -14.48 -0.75 -0.69
N ILE A 106 -13.32 -0.83 -1.32
CA ILE A 106 -12.02 -0.45 -0.74
C ILE A 106 -11.58 0.87 -1.36
N PHE A 107 -11.55 1.94 -0.57
CA PHE A 107 -10.87 3.18 -0.94
C PHE A 107 -9.41 3.09 -0.51
N PHE A 108 -8.46 3.35 -1.41
CA PHE A 108 -7.05 3.35 -1.06
C PHE A 108 -6.29 4.56 -1.59
N THR A 109 -5.35 5.02 -0.79
CA THR A 109 -4.54 6.21 -1.00
C THR A 109 -3.20 6.06 -0.29
N HIS A 110 -2.28 7.00 -0.48
CA HIS A 110 -1.04 6.97 0.32
C HIS A 110 -1.24 7.43 1.77
N GLY A 111 -2.06 8.45 2.03
CA GLY A 111 -2.27 9.00 3.36
C GLY A 111 -1.81 10.46 3.54
N HIS A 112 -1.13 11.04 2.55
CA HIS A 112 -0.67 12.43 2.59
C HIS A 112 -1.70 13.43 2.02
N VAL A 113 -2.74 12.97 1.33
CA VAL A 113 -3.87 13.78 0.81
C VAL A 113 -5.14 13.47 1.59
N PHE A 114 -5.44 12.19 1.76
CA PHE A 114 -6.53 11.68 2.58
C PHE A 114 -5.95 10.80 3.68
N GLY A 115 -6.57 10.80 4.85
CA GLY A 115 -6.12 9.98 5.96
C GLY A 115 -7.12 9.99 7.11
N PRO A 116 -7.01 9.03 8.03
CA PRO A 116 -7.88 8.93 9.19
C PRO A 116 -7.38 9.74 10.41
N GLY A 117 -6.41 10.65 10.24
CA GLY A 117 -5.83 11.44 11.34
C GLY A 117 -4.94 10.66 12.31
N ILE A 118 -4.50 9.45 11.93
CA ILE A 118 -3.66 8.58 12.78
C ILE A 118 -2.18 8.73 12.36
N HIS A 119 -1.26 8.97 13.32
CA HIS A 119 0.20 8.96 13.12
C HIS A 119 0.69 9.70 11.87
N ASN A 120 0.67 11.01 11.86
CA ASN A 120 1.14 11.86 10.74
C ASN A 120 0.33 11.75 9.44
N SER A 121 -0.75 11.00 9.39
CA SER A 121 -1.67 11.05 8.27
C SER A 121 -2.47 12.35 8.29
N VAL A 122 -2.98 12.74 7.11
CA VAL A 122 -3.85 13.92 7.00
C VAL A 122 -5.23 13.57 7.60
N ASP A 123 -5.75 14.45 8.45
CA ASP A 123 -7.12 14.32 8.96
C ASP A 123 -8.12 14.83 7.91
N LYS A 124 -8.30 14.06 6.86
CA LYS A 124 -9.22 14.35 5.76
C LYS A 124 -9.87 13.08 5.26
N TRP A 125 -11.04 12.79 5.79
CA TRP A 125 -11.83 11.63 5.39
C TRP A 125 -12.40 11.80 3.97
N PRO A 126 -12.30 10.79 3.08
CA PRO A 126 -12.85 10.88 1.74
C PRO A 126 -14.38 10.77 1.76
N GLN A 127 -15.04 11.53 0.87
CA GLN A 127 -16.50 11.45 0.67
C GLN A 127 -16.82 10.32 -0.33
N THR A 128 -16.63 9.06 0.09
CA THR A 128 -16.89 7.89 -0.76
C THR A 128 -18.09 7.11 -0.23
N PRO A 129 -19.24 7.14 -0.94
CA PRO A 129 -20.42 6.40 -0.52
C PRO A 129 -20.18 4.89 -0.47
N GLY A 130 -20.64 4.25 0.62
CA GLY A 130 -20.59 2.80 0.76
C GLY A 130 -19.18 2.21 0.87
N MET A 131 -18.23 2.99 1.38
CA MET A 131 -16.87 2.51 1.65
C MET A 131 -16.90 1.54 2.85
N ASP A 132 -16.40 0.33 2.63
CA ASP A 132 -16.26 -0.70 3.66
C ASP A 132 -14.85 -0.74 4.26
N ALA A 133 -13.84 -0.31 3.49
CA ALA A 133 -12.46 -0.22 3.96
C ALA A 133 -11.75 1.04 3.45
N PHE A 134 -10.97 1.65 4.35
CA PHE A 134 -10.02 2.73 4.09
C PHE A 134 -8.59 2.21 4.24
N VAL A 135 -7.84 2.16 3.13
CA VAL A 135 -6.48 1.61 3.09
C VAL A 135 -5.49 2.74 2.79
N TYR A 136 -4.43 2.85 3.59
CA TYR A 136 -3.44 3.93 3.45
C TYR A 136 -2.02 3.50 3.88
N GLY A 137 -1.00 4.24 3.47
CA GLY A 137 0.42 4.08 3.82
C GLY A 137 0.97 5.24 4.65
N HIS A 138 2.07 5.85 4.21
CA HIS A 138 2.66 7.12 4.69
C HIS A 138 3.18 7.12 6.14
N THR A 139 2.50 6.48 7.06
CA THR A 139 2.86 6.54 8.48
C THR A 139 3.95 5.54 8.84
N HIS A 140 4.23 4.58 7.96
CA HIS A 140 5.15 3.46 8.13
C HIS A 140 4.84 2.59 9.36
N ARG A 141 3.56 2.56 9.77
CA ARG A 141 3.08 1.80 10.94
C ARG A 141 1.89 0.94 10.54
N LYS A 142 1.90 -0.30 10.99
CA LYS A 142 0.79 -1.23 10.79
C LYS A 142 -0.46 -0.76 11.54
N VAL A 143 -1.60 -0.77 10.84
CA VAL A 143 -2.93 -0.52 11.42
C VAL A 143 -3.89 -1.56 10.85
N ASN A 144 -4.72 -2.14 11.71
CA ASN A 144 -5.87 -2.96 11.33
C ASN A 144 -6.94 -2.81 12.43
N MET A 145 -7.91 -1.95 12.20
CA MET A 145 -8.91 -1.63 13.20
C MET A 145 -10.18 -1.07 12.56
N GLN A 146 -11.29 -1.06 13.29
CA GLN A 146 -12.46 -0.29 12.90
C GLN A 146 -12.23 1.21 13.15
N SER A 147 -12.70 2.06 12.26
CA SER A 147 -12.63 3.51 12.45
C SER A 147 -13.45 3.93 13.69
N ALA A 148 -12.90 4.85 14.50
CA ALA A 148 -13.60 5.37 15.65
C ALA A 148 -14.83 6.20 15.28
N ASP A 149 -14.73 6.98 14.19
CA ASP A 149 -15.79 7.89 13.73
C ASP A 149 -16.73 7.23 12.71
N HIS A 150 -16.29 6.14 12.07
CA HIS A 150 -17.02 5.36 11.07
C HIS A 150 -16.90 3.86 11.38
N PRO A 151 -17.58 3.34 12.43
CA PRO A 151 -17.36 1.98 12.93
C PRO A 151 -17.71 0.88 11.92
N GLU A 152 -18.41 1.21 10.85
CA GLU A 152 -18.68 0.32 9.71
C GLU A 152 -17.48 0.15 8.76
N VAL A 153 -16.44 1.01 8.89
CA VAL A 153 -15.28 1.04 7.99
C VAL A 153 -14.05 0.48 8.65
N THR A 154 -13.44 -0.52 8.03
CA THR A 154 -12.12 -1.02 8.42
C THR A 154 -11.03 -0.06 7.95
N VAL A 155 -10.16 0.37 8.87
CA VAL A 155 -8.97 1.17 8.58
C VAL A 155 -7.76 0.24 8.57
N PHE A 156 -7.06 0.18 7.44
CA PHE A 156 -5.91 -0.69 7.26
C PHE A 156 -4.69 0.07 6.73
N ASN A 157 -3.52 -0.20 7.32
CA ASN A 157 -2.23 0.24 6.84
C ASN A 157 -1.26 -0.95 6.83
N PRO A 158 -0.66 -1.32 5.69
CA PRO A 158 0.23 -2.49 5.60
C PRO A 158 1.54 -2.32 6.37
N GLY A 159 1.84 -1.13 6.90
CA GLY A 159 3.16 -0.76 7.39
C GLY A 159 4.05 -0.28 6.24
N SER A 160 5.36 -0.41 6.41
CA SER A 160 6.34 -0.06 5.39
C SER A 160 7.16 -1.28 4.98
N VAL A 161 7.37 -1.42 3.67
CA VAL A 161 8.28 -2.43 3.11
C VAL A 161 9.73 -2.03 3.39
N GLY A 162 10.09 -0.75 3.16
CA GLY A 162 11.49 -0.32 3.20
C GLY A 162 11.95 0.33 4.49
N ILE A 163 11.09 1.14 5.14
CA ILE A 163 11.48 2.00 6.28
C ILE A 163 10.41 1.97 7.38
N PRO A 164 10.22 0.83 8.09
CA PRO A 164 9.20 0.72 9.13
C PRO A 164 9.52 1.63 10.34
N LYS A 165 8.45 2.16 10.97
CA LYS A 165 8.52 2.94 12.21
C LYS A 165 7.90 2.22 13.41
N ASP A 166 7.58 0.95 13.25
CA ASP A 166 7.02 0.08 14.29
C ASP A 166 7.80 -1.23 14.48
N GLY A 167 9.06 -1.25 14.00
CA GLY A 167 10.06 -2.27 14.29
C GLY A 167 10.12 -3.42 13.30
N THR A 168 9.17 -3.58 12.36
CA THR A 168 9.19 -4.70 11.40
C THR A 168 8.77 -4.28 10.01
N HIS A 169 9.51 -4.74 9.01
CA HIS A 169 9.16 -4.60 7.59
C HIS A 169 7.95 -5.47 7.27
N SER A 170 6.98 -4.92 6.52
CA SER A 170 5.70 -5.60 6.33
C SER A 170 5.00 -5.22 5.04
N CYS A 171 4.08 -6.08 4.63
CA CYS A 171 3.02 -5.82 3.66
C CYS A 171 1.67 -6.30 4.21
N GLY A 172 0.61 -6.09 3.47
CA GLY A 172 -0.73 -6.54 3.81
C GLY A 172 -1.27 -7.53 2.80
N ILE A 173 -2.24 -8.32 3.23
CA ILE A 173 -3.08 -9.14 2.36
C ILE A 173 -4.53 -8.85 2.69
N TYR A 174 -5.31 -8.62 1.63
CA TYR A 174 -6.75 -8.61 1.66
C TYR A 174 -7.27 -9.88 0.98
N GLU A 175 -8.19 -10.56 1.62
CA GLU A 175 -8.91 -11.68 1.05
C GLU A 175 -10.34 -11.75 1.62
N ASP A 176 -11.34 -11.70 0.73
CA ASP A 176 -12.76 -11.92 1.03
C ASP A 176 -13.33 -11.09 2.21
N GLY A 177 -12.93 -9.80 2.27
CA GLY A 177 -13.40 -8.85 3.29
C GLY A 177 -12.47 -8.72 4.49
N GLU A 178 -11.44 -9.53 4.60
CA GLU A 178 -10.51 -9.53 5.74
C GLU A 178 -9.12 -9.03 5.36
N PHE A 179 -8.47 -8.35 6.30
CA PHE A 179 -7.10 -7.83 6.15
C PHE A 179 -6.17 -8.51 7.16
N ARG A 180 -4.95 -8.84 6.73
CA ARG A 180 -3.88 -9.32 7.60
C ARG A 180 -2.53 -8.73 7.23
N HIS A 181 -1.62 -8.64 8.19
CA HIS A 181 -0.22 -8.26 7.93
C HIS A 181 0.65 -9.50 7.67
N VAL A 182 1.65 -9.32 6.80
CA VAL A 182 2.74 -10.26 6.58
C VAL A 182 4.05 -9.57 6.94
N ILE A 183 4.84 -10.17 7.81
CA ILE A 183 6.13 -9.64 8.23
C ILE A 183 7.20 -10.11 7.25
N LEU A 184 7.96 -9.17 6.69
CA LEU A 184 9.05 -9.40 5.75
C LEU A 184 10.41 -9.50 6.44
N GLY A 185 10.52 -9.00 7.68
CA GLY A 185 11.73 -9.04 8.49
C GLY A 185 11.76 -7.97 9.58
N GLU A 186 12.78 -8.01 10.41
CA GLU A 186 13.11 -7.02 11.45
C GLU A 186 14.25 -6.11 10.99
#